data_c1e6e7105069f4edb2a30d8d16a3933a
#
_entry.id   c1e6e7105069f4edb2a30d8d16a3933a
#
_cell.length_a   1.000
_cell.length_b   1.000
_cell.length_c   1.000
_cell.angle_alpha   90.00
_cell.angle_beta   90.00
_cell.angle_gamma   90.00
#
_symmetry.space_group_name_H-M   'P 1'
#
loop_
_entity.id
_entity.type
_entity.pdbx_description
1 polymer ?
#
loop_
_entity_poly.entity_id
_entity_poly.type
_entity_poly.pdbx_seq_one_letter_code
_entity_poly.pdbx_strand_id
1 'polypeptide(L)'
;MKKNKFFYGWIIVFAAISLVFLDGLLLYSFGVLLPSIQAKFEMTKAAVNSIFAVRCIVFAFSMILFGKLIDKHRPEKVVFFGGLITVIGLVLTAYSETKVALFINYGVLPGIGDGAFYIPAVAIVQRWFN
;
A
#
# COMPACT_ATOMS: atom_id res chain seq x y z
N MET A 1 -2.91 -34.36 18.70
CA MET A 1 -3.82 -33.61 17.81
C MET A 1 -3.05 -32.51 17.06
N LYS A 2 -2.27 -32.86 16.02
CA LYS A 2 -1.44 -31.94 15.21
C LYS A 2 -2.03 -31.62 13.81
N LYS A 3 -3.30 -31.92 13.55
CA LYS A 3 -3.88 -31.90 12.20
C LYS A 3 -4.36 -30.53 11.69
N ASN A 4 -4.52 -29.50 12.54
CA ASN A 4 -5.12 -28.24 12.09
C ASN A 4 -4.12 -27.11 11.77
N LYS A 5 -2.84 -27.26 12.15
CA LYS A 5 -1.83 -26.20 11.88
C LYS A 5 -1.50 -26.07 10.39
N PHE A 6 -1.49 -27.17 9.65
CA PHE A 6 -1.15 -27.16 8.23
C PHE A 6 -2.23 -26.48 7.37
N PHE A 7 -3.49 -26.71 7.68
CA PHE A 7 -4.62 -26.10 6.95
C PHE A 7 -4.72 -24.59 7.22
N TYR A 8 -4.50 -24.17 8.46
CA TYR A 8 -4.57 -22.75 8.83
C TYR A 8 -3.39 -21.94 8.24
N GLY A 9 -2.21 -22.53 8.15
CA GLY A 9 -1.05 -21.92 7.51
C GLY A 9 -1.29 -21.56 6.04
N TRP A 10 -1.99 -22.40 5.28
CA TRP A 10 -2.33 -22.12 3.88
C TRP A 10 -3.32 -20.96 3.71
N ILE A 11 -4.28 -20.81 4.62
CA ILE A 11 -5.20 -19.67 4.63
C ILE A 11 -4.43 -18.37 4.85
N ILE A 12 -3.46 -18.37 5.75
CA ILE A 12 -2.61 -17.21 6.03
C ILE A 12 -1.74 -16.86 4.82
N VAL A 13 -1.15 -17.84 4.16
CA VAL A 13 -0.38 -17.62 2.92
C VAL A 13 -1.27 -17.04 1.84
N PHE A 14 -2.48 -17.57 1.65
CA PHE A 14 -3.41 -17.03 0.65
C PHE A 14 -3.83 -15.60 0.96
N ALA A 15 -4.09 -15.27 2.22
CA ALA A 15 -4.38 -13.92 2.65
C ALA A 15 -3.19 -12.96 2.41
N ALA A 16 -1.98 -13.39 2.72
CA ALA A 16 -0.76 -12.60 2.47
C ALA A 16 -0.54 -12.35 0.97
N ILE A 17 -0.71 -13.38 0.13
CA ILE A 17 -0.62 -13.25 -1.33
C ILE A 17 -1.68 -12.27 -1.85
N SER A 18 -2.91 -12.34 -1.34
CA SER A 18 -3.99 -11.43 -1.74
C SER A 18 -3.67 -9.98 -1.40
N LEU A 19 -3.07 -9.71 -0.23
CA LEU A 19 -2.64 -8.36 0.16
C LEU A 19 -1.54 -7.83 -0.76
N VAL A 20 -0.51 -8.62 -1.03
CA VAL A 20 0.59 -8.22 -1.93
C VAL A 20 0.09 -8.06 -3.37
N PHE A 21 -0.86 -8.87 -3.80
CA PHE A 21 -1.48 -8.76 -5.11
C PHE A 21 -2.28 -7.45 -5.25
N LEU A 22 -3.07 -7.09 -4.25
CA LEU A 22 -3.82 -5.83 -4.22
C LEU A 22 -2.88 -4.63 -4.23
N ASP A 23 -1.81 -4.67 -3.44
CA ASP A 23 -0.77 -3.63 -3.42
C ASP A 23 -0.12 -3.47 -4.80
N GLY A 24 0.26 -4.58 -5.43
CA GLY A 24 0.78 -4.60 -6.80
C GLY A 24 -0.19 -4.00 -7.82
N LEU A 25 -1.47 -4.35 -7.76
CA LEU A 25 -2.48 -3.76 -8.64
C LEU A 25 -2.57 -2.24 -8.49
N LEU A 26 -2.56 -1.75 -7.24
CA LEU A 26 -2.59 -0.31 -6.95
C LEU A 26 -1.33 0.39 -7.45
N LEU A 27 -0.17 -0.23 -7.32
CA LEU A 27 1.10 0.31 -7.77
C LEU A 27 1.16 0.39 -9.30
N TYR A 28 0.81 -0.69 -9.99
CA TYR A 28 0.88 -0.77 -11.46
C TYR A 28 -0.25 -0.03 -12.18
N SER A 29 -1.40 0.18 -11.53
CA SER A 29 -2.49 0.98 -12.10
C SER A 29 -2.10 2.43 -12.37
N PHE A 30 -1.03 2.94 -11.73
CA PHE A 30 -0.49 4.26 -12.01
C PHE A 30 -0.13 4.45 -13.49
N GLY A 31 0.47 3.44 -14.12
CA GLY A 31 0.82 3.50 -15.55
C GLY A 31 -0.40 3.72 -16.45
N VAL A 32 -1.54 3.15 -16.09
CA VAL A 32 -2.81 3.32 -16.80
C VAL A 32 -3.44 4.69 -16.53
N LEU A 33 -3.29 5.20 -15.31
CA LEU A 33 -3.83 6.50 -14.92
C LEU A 33 -2.98 7.70 -15.42
N LEU A 34 -1.72 7.46 -15.73
CA LEU A 34 -0.76 8.49 -16.12
C LEU A 34 -1.26 9.40 -17.26
N PRO A 35 -1.79 8.89 -18.39
CA PRO A 35 -2.31 9.75 -19.46
C PRO A 35 -3.50 10.61 -19.03
N SER A 36 -4.39 10.05 -18.20
CA SER A 36 -5.56 10.76 -17.69
C SER A 36 -5.17 11.88 -16.73
N ILE A 37 -4.18 11.66 -15.88
CA ILE A 37 -3.64 12.66 -14.96
C ILE A 37 -2.96 13.79 -15.74
N GLN A 38 -2.17 13.44 -16.76
CA GLN A 38 -1.53 14.43 -17.64
C GLN A 38 -2.55 15.35 -18.31
N ALA A 39 -3.61 14.76 -18.87
CA ALA A 39 -4.65 15.52 -19.56
C ALA A 39 -5.45 16.41 -18.61
N LYS A 40 -5.83 15.90 -17.42
CA LYS A 40 -6.64 16.63 -16.45
C LYS A 40 -5.90 17.81 -15.81
N PHE A 41 -4.62 17.64 -15.50
CA PHE A 41 -3.83 18.63 -14.75
C PHE A 41 -2.84 19.42 -15.61
N GLU A 42 -2.82 19.20 -16.92
CA GLU A 42 -1.88 19.83 -17.85
C GLU A 42 -0.42 19.70 -17.36
N MET A 43 -0.05 18.49 -16.94
CA MET A 43 1.27 18.20 -16.39
C MET A 43 2.14 17.48 -17.40
N THR A 44 3.45 17.77 -17.36
CA THR A 44 4.42 17.00 -18.14
C THR A 44 4.55 15.58 -17.59
N LYS A 45 4.95 14.63 -18.43
CA LYS A 45 5.19 13.25 -18.03
C LYS A 45 6.18 13.13 -16.85
N ALA A 46 7.21 13.99 -16.84
CA ALA A 46 8.19 14.07 -15.76
C ALA A 46 7.55 14.51 -14.43
N ALA A 47 6.65 15.49 -14.47
CA ALA A 47 5.95 15.97 -13.28
C ALA A 47 4.99 14.91 -12.71
N VAL A 48 4.29 14.16 -13.54
CA VAL A 48 3.44 13.05 -13.06
C VAL A 48 4.28 11.92 -12.48
N ASN A 49 5.41 11.58 -13.12
CA ASN A 49 6.32 10.56 -12.59
C ASN A 49 6.95 10.97 -11.25
N SER A 50 7.13 12.27 -10.98
CA SER A 50 7.62 12.72 -9.68
C SER A 50 6.63 12.43 -8.54
N ILE A 51 5.31 12.43 -8.81
CA ILE A 51 4.29 12.01 -7.84
C ILE A 51 4.48 10.54 -7.46
N PHE A 52 4.73 9.69 -8.44
CA PHE A 52 5.02 8.28 -8.23
C PHE A 52 6.33 8.07 -7.44
N ALA A 53 7.36 8.84 -7.74
CA ALA A 53 8.62 8.81 -7.00
C ALA A 53 8.42 9.17 -5.52
N VAL A 54 7.62 10.21 -5.23
CA VAL A 54 7.25 10.58 -3.86
C VAL A 54 6.51 9.44 -3.17
N ARG A 55 5.56 8.79 -3.84
CA ARG A 55 4.86 7.60 -3.30
C ARG A 55 5.84 6.49 -2.93
N CYS A 56 6.81 6.17 -3.80
CA CYS A 56 7.83 5.14 -3.52
C CYS A 56 8.73 5.51 -2.34
N ILE A 57 9.12 6.77 -2.20
CA ILE A 57 9.93 7.25 -1.07
C ILE A 57 9.14 7.13 0.23
N VAL A 58 7.91 7.62 0.24
CA VAL A 58 7.02 7.55 1.41
C VAL A 58 6.74 6.09 1.80
N PHE A 59 6.50 5.22 0.81
CA PHE A 59 6.34 3.79 1.00
C PHE A 59 7.57 3.16 1.70
N ALA A 60 8.79 3.47 1.24
CA ALA A 60 10.02 2.95 1.84
C ALA A 60 10.17 3.37 3.32
N PHE A 61 9.89 4.62 3.65
CA PHE A 61 9.89 5.09 5.05
C PHE A 61 8.78 4.44 5.88
N SER A 62 7.61 4.28 5.29
CA SER A 62 6.46 3.65 5.94
C SER A 62 6.73 2.19 6.30
N MET A 63 7.44 1.45 5.44
CA MET A 63 7.86 0.08 5.74
C MET A 63 8.68 0.00 7.04
N ILE A 64 9.59 0.94 7.27
CA ILE A 64 10.41 0.98 8.50
C ILE A 64 9.53 1.26 9.73
N LEU A 65 8.60 2.20 9.61
CA LEU A 65 7.67 2.55 10.70
C LEU A 65 6.72 1.40 11.03
N PHE A 66 6.09 0.81 10.02
CA PHE A 66 5.17 -0.29 10.21
C PHE A 66 5.87 -1.59 10.63
N GLY A 67 7.11 -1.81 10.21
CA GLY A 67 7.92 -2.91 10.74
C GLY A 67 8.06 -2.85 12.26
N LYS A 68 8.40 -1.69 12.81
CA LYS A 68 8.47 -1.48 14.27
C LYS A 68 7.09 -1.54 14.95
N LEU A 69 6.05 -1.13 14.25
CA LEU A 69 4.69 -1.13 14.80
C LEU A 69 4.12 -2.55 14.95
N ILE A 70 4.44 -3.45 14.03
CA ILE A 70 4.01 -4.85 14.06
C ILE A 70 4.66 -5.62 15.22
N ASP A 71 5.84 -5.23 15.64
CA ASP A 71 6.49 -5.83 16.81
C ASP A 71 5.74 -5.53 18.12
N LYS A 72 4.99 -4.42 18.17
CA LYS A 72 4.24 -3.98 19.34
C LYS A 72 2.73 -4.23 19.26
N HIS A 73 2.17 -4.32 18.07
CA HIS A 73 0.73 -4.41 17.83
C HIS A 73 0.37 -5.61 16.98
N ARG A 74 -0.89 -6.02 17.02
CA ARG A 74 -1.39 -7.10 16.17
C ARG A 74 -1.34 -6.70 14.70
N PRO A 75 -0.76 -7.55 13.82
CA PRO A 75 -0.62 -7.24 12.39
C PRO A 75 -1.96 -6.90 11.71
N GLU A 76 -3.06 -7.52 12.14
CA GLU A 76 -4.41 -7.29 11.62
C GLU A 76 -4.85 -5.83 11.74
N LYS A 77 -4.56 -5.20 12.89
CA LYS A 77 -4.88 -3.79 13.11
C LYS A 77 -4.04 -2.87 12.23
N VAL A 78 -2.76 -3.19 12.07
CA VAL A 78 -1.84 -2.41 11.23
C VAL A 78 -2.30 -2.44 9.77
N VAL A 79 -2.65 -3.61 9.25
CA VAL A 79 -3.19 -3.79 7.89
C VAL A 79 -4.51 -3.03 7.72
N PHE A 80 -5.40 -3.11 8.70
CA PHE A 80 -6.71 -2.43 8.64
C PHE A 80 -6.55 -0.91 8.56
N PHE A 81 -5.74 -0.32 9.44
CA PHE A 81 -5.51 1.13 9.43
C PHE A 81 -4.73 1.60 8.19
N GLY A 82 -3.74 0.83 7.75
CA GLY A 82 -3.04 1.10 6.50
C GLY A 82 -3.97 1.07 5.30
N GLY A 83 -4.82 0.05 5.20
CA GLY A 83 -5.84 -0.04 4.16
C GLY A 83 -6.81 1.11 4.15
N LEU A 84 -7.25 1.54 5.33
CA LEU A 84 -8.14 2.70 5.47
C LEU A 84 -7.47 3.98 4.93
N ILE A 85 -6.19 4.20 5.27
CA ILE A 85 -5.41 5.36 4.78
C ILE A 85 -5.28 5.31 3.25
N THR A 86 -4.95 4.15 2.68
CA THR A 86 -4.85 3.98 1.22
C THR A 86 -6.17 4.27 0.53
N VAL A 87 -7.27 3.73 1.02
CA VAL A 87 -8.61 3.95 0.44
C VAL A 87 -9.00 5.43 0.51
N ILE A 88 -8.80 6.08 1.66
CA ILE A 88 -9.05 7.51 1.82
C ILE A 88 -8.21 8.32 0.82
N GLY A 89 -6.92 8.02 0.70
CA GLY A 89 -6.03 8.69 -0.25
C GLY A 89 -6.50 8.55 -1.69
N LEU A 90 -6.92 7.36 -2.11
CA LEU A 90 -7.43 7.11 -3.46
C LEU A 90 -8.76 7.81 -3.72
N VAL A 91 -9.69 7.80 -2.75
CA VAL A 91 -10.95 8.53 -2.86
C VAL A 91 -10.70 10.03 -2.97
N LEU A 92 -9.84 10.60 -2.13
CA LEU A 92 -9.47 12.02 -2.20
C LEU A 92 -8.75 12.36 -3.51
N THR A 93 -8.00 11.42 -4.08
CA THR A 93 -7.37 11.60 -5.40
C THR A 93 -8.41 11.84 -6.49
N ALA A 94 -9.53 11.11 -6.46
CA ALA A 94 -10.62 11.28 -7.43
C ALA A 94 -11.24 12.69 -7.37
N TYR A 95 -11.28 13.30 -6.20
CA TYR A 95 -11.77 14.66 -5.97
C TYR A 95 -10.69 15.73 -6.03
N SER A 96 -9.45 15.39 -6.34
CA SER A 96 -8.36 16.37 -6.44
C SER A 96 -8.56 17.29 -7.63
N GLU A 97 -8.53 18.59 -7.38
CA GLU A 97 -8.62 19.64 -8.40
C GLU A 97 -7.29 20.38 -8.60
N THR A 98 -6.38 20.28 -7.63
CA THR A 98 -5.07 20.94 -7.67
C THR A 98 -3.93 19.95 -7.75
N LYS A 99 -2.80 20.37 -8.34
CA LYS A 99 -1.57 19.58 -8.42
C LYS A 99 -1.04 19.19 -7.05
N VAL A 100 -1.11 20.12 -6.09
CA VAL A 100 -0.67 19.89 -4.70
C VAL A 100 -1.54 18.85 -4.01
N ALA A 101 -2.88 18.95 -4.17
CA ALA A 101 -3.80 17.95 -3.64
C ALA A 101 -3.52 16.55 -4.21
N LEU A 102 -3.22 16.47 -5.50
CA LEU A 102 -2.85 15.21 -6.15
C LEU A 102 -1.56 14.62 -5.55
N PHE A 103 -0.53 15.42 -5.29
CA PHE A 103 0.71 14.97 -4.65
C PHE A 103 0.45 14.36 -3.26
N ILE A 104 -0.38 15.01 -2.45
CA ILE A 104 -0.69 14.54 -1.10
C ILE A 104 -1.59 13.31 -1.15
N ASN A 105 -2.69 13.38 -1.90
CA ASN A 105 -3.73 12.37 -1.90
C ASN A 105 -3.28 11.08 -2.59
N TYR A 106 -2.49 11.16 -3.64
CA TYR A 106 -1.99 9.99 -4.36
C TYR A 106 -0.55 9.61 -3.97
N GLY A 107 0.33 10.58 -3.73
CA GLY A 107 1.72 10.32 -3.40
C GLY A 107 1.91 9.96 -1.92
N VAL A 108 1.43 10.77 -1.00
CA VAL A 108 1.71 10.61 0.43
C VAL A 108 0.78 9.60 1.09
N LEU A 109 -0.54 9.77 1.00
CA LEU A 109 -1.50 8.93 1.72
C LEU A 109 -1.42 7.44 1.32
N PRO A 110 -1.50 7.06 0.03
CA PRO A 110 -1.32 5.66 -0.34
C PRO A 110 0.09 5.15 -0.06
N GLY A 111 1.12 5.97 -0.23
CA GLY A 111 2.49 5.58 0.12
C GLY A 111 2.65 5.17 1.59
N ILE A 112 1.96 5.86 2.51
CA ILE A 112 1.90 5.45 3.93
C ILE A 112 1.14 4.15 4.08
N GLY A 113 -0.05 4.05 3.50
CA GLY A 113 -0.92 2.89 3.67
C GLY A 113 -0.35 1.60 3.08
N ASP A 114 0.28 1.67 1.91
CA ASP A 114 0.87 0.53 1.21
C ASP A 114 1.99 -0.13 2.04
N GLY A 115 2.77 0.65 2.80
CA GLY A 115 3.78 0.12 3.73
C GLY A 115 3.20 -0.80 4.81
N ALA A 116 1.93 -0.60 5.16
CA ALA A 116 1.22 -1.45 6.10
C ALA A 116 0.70 -2.77 5.50
N PHE A 117 0.74 -2.96 4.19
CA PHE A 117 0.36 -4.23 3.56
C PHE A 117 1.54 -5.18 3.41
N TYR A 118 2.66 -4.67 2.91
CA TYR A 118 3.79 -5.51 2.56
C TYR A 118 4.47 -6.15 3.77
N ILE A 119 4.81 -5.35 4.79
CA ILE A 119 5.53 -5.84 5.96
C ILE A 119 4.74 -6.87 6.78
N PRO A 120 3.43 -6.64 7.10
CA PRO A 120 2.65 -7.65 7.78
C PRO A 120 2.50 -8.94 7.00
N ALA A 121 2.31 -8.87 5.68
CA ALA A 121 2.19 -10.06 4.84
C ALA A 121 3.43 -10.96 4.96
N VAL A 122 4.62 -10.38 4.87
CA VAL A 122 5.88 -11.12 5.01
C VAL A 122 6.09 -11.62 6.45
N ALA A 123 5.85 -10.76 7.44
CA ALA A 123 6.06 -11.09 8.86
C ALA A 123 5.13 -12.20 9.36
N ILE A 124 3.86 -12.21 8.93
CA ILE A 124 2.90 -13.23 9.32
C ILE A 124 3.31 -14.60 8.76
N VAL A 125 3.71 -14.65 7.49
CA VAL A 125 4.18 -15.89 6.86
C VAL A 125 5.41 -16.42 7.58
N GLN A 126 6.40 -15.58 7.88
CA GLN A 126 7.61 -15.98 8.59
C GLN A 126 7.32 -16.53 10.00
N ARG A 127 6.40 -15.91 10.75
CA ARG A 127 6.02 -16.37 12.10
C ARG A 127 5.30 -17.71 12.13
N TRP A 128 4.70 -18.13 11.00
CA TRP A 128 3.98 -19.41 10.92
C TRP A 128 4.86 -20.58 10.47
N PHE A 129 5.92 -20.31 9.73
CA PHE A 129 6.82 -21.34 9.19
C PHE A 129 8.15 -21.48 9.98
N ASN A 130 8.40 -20.62 10.97
CA ASN A 130 9.43 -20.80 12.01
C ASN A 130 8.78 -21.29 13.31
#